data_2c410287ca0bfa1e895d8e43672f3ad6
#
_entry.id   2c410287ca0bfa1e895d8e43672f3ad6
#
_cell.length_a   1.000
_cell.length_b   1.000
_cell.length_c   1.000
_cell.angle_alpha   90.00
_cell.angle_beta   90.00
_cell.angle_gamma   90.00
#
_symmetry.space_group_name_H-M   'P 1'
#
loop_
_entity.id
_entity.type
_entity.pdbx_description
1 polymer ?
#
loop_
_entity_poly.entity_id
_entity_poly.type
_entity_poly.pdbx_seq_one_letter_code
_entity_poly.pdbx_strand_id
1 'polypeptide(L)'
;VVTARRLDDGREIWHKRLKPVIKDDKGIALKGAGIAYNGQRLFATTGFGGVFALEMKTGKEIWRYDTEMPIRIAPTTENNRLLVQTIDNTLIALDALSGKEIWKYKTTAEATTLVGGASPAYSSEEDVAVAAFNNGELRAFKASTGTPLWSEMLISPKRTNSLANITAIKANPIIDGDKVFAAGHSDVLMAIDLRTGKKIWEREISTSNQPWIAGKFMYVLSDNFELIALQKDTGKVVWNKKLPVPEHNAGLSAIGPVLANNSLIAALSDGHVFAISPYTGAILGFINVDDEIGLSPVIADGVVIFTTNDADLLAYK
;
A
#
# COMPACT_ATOMS: atom_id res chain seq x y z
N VAL A 1 -11.30 15.36 -3.28
CA VAL A 1 -10.48 16.51 -3.70
C VAL A 1 -9.03 16.05 -3.70
N VAL A 2 -8.22 16.47 -4.65
CA VAL A 2 -6.76 16.38 -4.64
C VAL A 2 -6.23 17.79 -4.42
N THR A 3 -5.28 17.94 -3.51
CA THR A 3 -4.71 19.25 -3.17
C THR A 3 -3.18 19.17 -3.22
N ALA A 4 -2.55 20.14 -3.85
CA ALA A 4 -1.11 20.32 -3.81
C ALA A 4 -0.75 21.45 -2.86
N ARG A 5 0.22 21.22 -1.99
CA ARG A 5 0.69 22.18 -1.00
C ARG A 5 2.21 22.32 -1.06
N ARG A 6 2.70 23.47 -0.66
CA ARG A 6 4.13 23.70 -0.49
C ARG A 6 4.62 22.94 0.75
N LEU A 7 5.78 22.33 0.64
CA LEU A 7 6.35 21.56 1.73
C LEU A 7 6.88 22.45 2.88
N ASP A 8 7.32 23.65 2.55
CA ASP A 8 7.98 24.56 3.49
C ASP A 8 7.00 25.31 4.42
N ASP A 9 5.79 25.62 3.96
CA ASP A 9 4.82 26.42 4.72
C ASP A 9 3.38 25.89 4.67
N GLY A 10 3.14 24.76 4.00
CA GLY A 10 1.83 24.12 3.89
C GLY A 10 0.81 24.89 3.02
N ARG A 11 1.19 26.02 2.40
CA ARG A 11 0.28 26.80 1.56
C ARG A 11 -0.20 26.01 0.37
N GLU A 12 -1.49 26.13 0.08
CA GLU A 12 -2.09 25.52 -1.09
C GLU A 12 -1.55 26.17 -2.38
N ILE A 13 -1.11 25.31 -3.31
CA ILE A 13 -0.71 25.71 -4.66
C ILE A 13 -1.91 25.60 -5.59
N TRP A 14 -2.62 24.48 -5.53
CA TRP A 14 -3.85 24.23 -6.26
C TRP A 14 -4.67 23.14 -5.58
N HIS A 15 -5.96 23.08 -5.86
CA HIS A 15 -6.82 21.94 -5.58
C HIS A 15 -7.68 21.57 -6.79
N LYS A 16 -8.03 20.30 -6.90
CA LYS A 16 -8.89 19.75 -7.94
C LYS A 16 -9.97 18.85 -7.34
N ARG A 17 -11.22 19.22 -7.55
CA ARG A 17 -12.34 18.35 -7.22
C ARG A 17 -12.55 17.36 -8.36
N LEU A 18 -12.37 16.06 -8.09
CA LEU A 18 -12.67 14.97 -9.00
C LEU A 18 -14.16 14.68 -8.89
N LYS A 19 -14.86 14.64 -10.03
CA LYS A 19 -16.32 14.43 -10.07
C LYS A 19 -16.62 13.05 -10.64
N PRO A 20 -17.64 12.31 -10.11
CA PRO A 20 -18.13 11.09 -10.74
C PRO A 20 -18.76 11.41 -12.10
N VAL A 21 -18.76 10.44 -13.03
CA VAL A 21 -19.48 10.55 -14.32
C VAL A 21 -20.96 10.31 -14.13
N ILE A 22 -21.32 9.42 -13.22
CA ILE A 22 -22.70 8.99 -13.00
C ILE A 22 -23.43 10.04 -12.17
N LYS A 23 -24.50 10.63 -12.71
CA LYS A 23 -25.32 11.65 -12.06
C LYS A 23 -26.22 11.14 -10.95
N ASP A 24 -26.44 9.82 -10.86
CA ASP A 24 -27.30 9.18 -9.88
C ASP A 24 -26.50 8.59 -8.71
N ASP A 25 -25.71 9.43 -8.05
CA ASP A 25 -25.08 9.04 -6.80
C ASP A 25 -26.10 9.12 -5.65
N LYS A 26 -26.78 8.02 -5.37
CA LYS A 26 -27.63 7.85 -4.21
C LYS A 26 -26.79 7.72 -2.93
N GLY A 27 -25.91 8.68 -2.67
CA GLY A 27 -25.39 8.94 -1.33
C GLY A 27 -24.52 7.86 -0.68
N ILE A 28 -24.03 6.86 -1.40
CA ILE A 28 -23.01 5.96 -0.87
C ILE A 28 -21.67 6.66 -1.02
N ALA A 29 -21.25 7.38 0.03
CA ALA A 29 -19.91 7.90 0.14
C ALA A 29 -18.93 6.71 0.22
N LEU A 30 -18.53 6.17 -0.93
CA LEU A 30 -17.52 5.13 -1.02
C LEU A 30 -16.18 5.76 -0.63
N LYS A 31 -15.78 5.52 0.62
CA LYS A 31 -14.44 5.89 1.10
C LYS A 31 -13.41 5.10 0.29
N GLY A 32 -12.37 5.75 -0.12
CA GLY A 32 -11.24 5.18 -0.81
C GLY A 32 -10.80 6.09 -1.95
N ALA A 33 -9.55 6.38 -1.95
CA ALA A 33 -8.85 7.10 -2.99
C ALA A 33 -7.36 6.84 -2.80
N GLY A 34 -6.59 7.00 -3.85
CA GLY A 34 -5.15 6.95 -3.77
C GLY A 34 -4.51 7.77 -4.86
N ILE A 35 -3.27 8.14 -4.66
CA ILE A 35 -2.49 8.89 -5.62
C ILE A 35 -1.18 8.17 -5.92
N ALA A 36 -0.69 8.33 -7.15
CA ALA A 36 0.64 7.92 -7.56
C ALA A 36 1.25 8.99 -8.47
N TYR A 37 2.57 8.98 -8.57
CA TYR A 37 3.34 9.96 -9.32
C TYR A 37 4.46 9.29 -10.11
N ASN A 38 4.67 9.70 -11.36
CA ASN A 38 5.70 9.12 -12.24
C ASN A 38 6.76 10.13 -12.71
N GLY A 39 6.97 11.22 -11.98
CA GLY A 39 7.92 12.28 -12.35
C GLY A 39 7.33 13.37 -13.27
N GLN A 40 6.23 13.10 -13.95
CA GLN A 40 5.60 14.03 -14.90
C GLN A 40 4.13 14.33 -14.59
N ARG A 41 3.39 13.31 -14.11
CA ARG A 41 1.94 13.38 -13.89
C ARG A 41 1.58 12.81 -12.53
N LEU A 42 0.52 13.33 -11.99
CA LEU A 42 -0.16 12.80 -10.83
C LEU A 42 -1.34 11.94 -11.30
N PHE A 43 -1.44 10.73 -10.80
CA PHE A 43 -2.58 9.85 -11.03
C PHE A 43 -3.40 9.76 -9.75
N ALA A 44 -4.71 9.87 -9.88
CA ALA A 44 -5.62 9.76 -8.75
C ALA A 44 -6.72 8.76 -9.05
N THR A 45 -6.98 7.85 -8.11
CA THR A 45 -8.13 6.95 -8.14
C THR A 45 -9.20 7.42 -7.17
N THR A 46 -10.43 7.01 -7.41
CA THR A 46 -11.57 7.42 -6.57
C THR A 46 -12.48 6.26 -6.23
N GLY A 47 -13.14 6.35 -5.08
CA GLY A 47 -14.12 5.35 -4.64
C GLY A 47 -15.35 5.21 -5.54
N PHE A 48 -15.54 6.08 -6.52
CA PHE A 48 -16.57 5.95 -7.55
C PHE A 48 -16.06 5.45 -8.91
N GLY A 49 -14.85 4.84 -8.93
CA GLY A 49 -14.31 4.16 -10.12
C GLY A 49 -13.58 5.06 -11.12
N GLY A 50 -13.39 6.34 -10.83
CA GLY A 50 -12.65 7.24 -11.70
C GLY A 50 -11.14 7.11 -11.52
N VAL A 51 -10.40 7.08 -12.62
CA VAL A 51 -8.94 7.19 -12.70
C VAL A 51 -8.61 8.47 -13.47
N PHE A 52 -7.82 9.35 -12.87
CA PHE A 52 -7.51 10.65 -13.43
C PHE A 52 -6.01 10.84 -13.56
N ALA A 53 -5.56 11.37 -14.69
CA ALA A 53 -4.23 11.94 -14.80
C ALA A 53 -4.30 13.45 -14.75
N LEU A 54 -3.50 14.03 -13.86
CA LEU A 54 -3.46 15.47 -13.61
C LEU A 54 -2.05 16.00 -13.90
N GLU A 55 -2.01 17.21 -14.42
CA GLU A 55 -0.78 17.98 -14.54
C GLU A 55 -0.27 18.36 -13.14
N MET A 56 0.97 18.04 -12.83
CA MET A 56 1.57 18.27 -11.51
C MET A 56 1.51 19.73 -11.04
N LYS A 57 1.76 20.68 -11.94
CA LYS A 57 1.91 22.10 -11.58
C LYS A 57 0.58 22.80 -11.35
N THR A 58 -0.48 22.37 -12.03
CA THR A 58 -1.75 23.10 -12.09
C THR A 58 -2.96 22.31 -11.62
N GLY A 59 -2.83 20.99 -11.46
CA GLY A 59 -3.95 20.10 -11.20
C GLY A 59 -4.92 19.96 -12.37
N LYS A 60 -4.55 20.46 -13.58
CA LYS A 60 -5.38 20.34 -14.77
C LYS A 60 -5.51 18.87 -15.18
N GLU A 61 -6.74 18.43 -15.45
CA GLU A 61 -7.02 17.10 -15.94
C GLU A 61 -6.46 16.92 -17.36
N ILE A 62 -5.65 15.89 -17.57
CA ILE A 62 -5.04 15.53 -18.85
C ILE A 62 -5.92 14.49 -19.54
N TRP A 63 -6.24 13.43 -18.81
CA TRP A 63 -7.17 12.40 -19.26
C TRP A 63 -7.88 11.78 -18.08
N ARG A 64 -8.93 11.03 -18.38
CA ARG A 64 -9.74 10.28 -17.44
C ARG A 64 -10.07 8.91 -18.02
N TYR A 65 -10.10 7.90 -17.14
CA TYR A 65 -10.62 6.56 -17.41
C TYR A 65 -11.63 6.20 -16.32
N ASP A 66 -12.79 5.68 -16.70
CA ASP A 66 -13.82 5.28 -15.74
C ASP A 66 -13.95 3.76 -15.73
N THR A 67 -13.78 3.18 -14.53
CA THR A 67 -14.05 1.77 -14.28
C THR A 67 -15.53 1.58 -13.94
N GLU A 68 -16.05 0.38 -14.16
CA GLU A 68 -17.43 0.05 -13.79
C GLU A 68 -17.60 -0.15 -12.27
N MET A 69 -16.49 -0.35 -11.57
CA MET A 69 -16.44 -0.71 -10.16
C MET A 69 -15.59 0.28 -9.34
N PRO A 70 -15.91 0.47 -8.06
CA PRO A 70 -15.12 1.33 -7.17
C PRO A 70 -13.65 0.93 -7.07
N ILE A 71 -12.78 1.92 -6.86
CA ILE A 71 -11.36 1.75 -6.56
C ILE A 71 -11.11 2.30 -5.17
N ARG A 72 -10.48 1.50 -4.28
CA ARG A 72 -10.21 1.88 -2.89
C ARG A 72 -8.74 2.00 -2.53
N ILE A 73 -7.87 1.74 -3.48
CA ILE A 73 -6.42 1.70 -3.31
C ILE A 73 -5.75 2.67 -4.26
N ALA A 74 -4.51 3.01 -3.94
CA ALA A 74 -3.68 3.82 -4.82
C ALA A 74 -3.34 3.05 -6.11
N PRO A 75 -3.24 3.73 -7.25
CA PRO A 75 -2.71 3.13 -8.45
C PRO A 75 -1.20 2.96 -8.31
N THR A 76 -0.60 2.09 -9.10
CA THR A 76 0.85 1.95 -9.19
C THR A 76 1.32 2.35 -10.58
N THR A 77 2.36 3.16 -10.64
CA THR A 77 2.89 3.62 -11.92
C THR A 77 4.40 3.57 -11.95
N GLU A 78 4.93 3.11 -13.07
CA GLU A 78 6.35 3.16 -13.40
C GLU A 78 6.47 3.29 -14.94
N ASN A 79 7.40 4.11 -15.40
CA ASN A 79 7.56 4.45 -16.82
C ASN A 79 6.21 4.90 -17.44
N ASN A 80 5.76 4.25 -18.51
CA ASN A 80 4.54 4.60 -19.23
C ASN A 80 3.34 3.70 -18.90
N ARG A 81 3.36 3.00 -17.76
CA ARG A 81 2.27 2.12 -17.34
C ARG A 81 1.64 2.56 -16.04
N LEU A 82 0.33 2.44 -15.97
CA LEU A 82 -0.46 2.65 -14.77
C LEU A 82 -1.28 1.39 -14.49
N LEU A 83 -1.10 0.81 -13.31
CA LEU A 83 -1.89 -0.33 -12.84
C LEU A 83 -2.94 0.15 -11.85
N VAL A 84 -4.15 -0.30 -12.05
CA VAL A 84 -5.32 0.02 -11.21
C VAL A 84 -6.05 -1.27 -10.87
N GLN A 85 -6.45 -1.44 -9.62
CA GLN A 85 -7.24 -2.58 -9.19
C GLN A 85 -8.56 -2.13 -8.56
N THR A 86 -9.65 -2.73 -9.01
CA THR A 86 -11.00 -2.47 -8.51
C THR A 86 -11.39 -3.43 -7.38
N ILE A 87 -12.45 -3.10 -6.65
CA ILE A 87 -12.91 -3.92 -5.50
C ILE A 87 -13.40 -5.32 -5.90
N ASP A 88 -13.74 -5.55 -7.15
CA ASP A 88 -14.22 -6.83 -7.68
C ASP A 88 -13.09 -7.71 -8.27
N ASN A 89 -11.84 -7.49 -7.81
CA ASN A 89 -10.66 -8.21 -8.25
C ASN A 89 -10.35 -8.05 -9.76
N THR A 90 -10.65 -6.89 -10.34
CA THR A 90 -10.23 -6.57 -11.70
C THR A 90 -8.95 -5.74 -11.68
N LEU A 91 -7.88 -6.25 -12.28
CA LEU A 91 -6.63 -5.53 -12.51
C LEU A 91 -6.63 -4.97 -13.93
N ILE A 92 -6.35 -3.68 -14.06
CA ILE A 92 -6.38 -2.94 -15.31
C ILE A 92 -5.03 -2.28 -15.52
N ALA A 93 -4.44 -2.47 -16.68
CA ALA A 93 -3.25 -1.74 -17.09
C ALA A 93 -3.62 -0.67 -18.13
N LEU A 94 -3.26 0.56 -17.83
CA LEU A 94 -3.47 1.72 -18.69
C LEU A 94 -2.14 2.25 -19.19
N ASP A 95 -2.16 2.81 -20.38
CA ASP A 95 -1.09 3.68 -20.87
C ASP A 95 -1.12 5.00 -20.09
N ALA A 96 -0.05 5.28 -19.36
CA ALA A 96 0.02 6.44 -18.47
C ALA A 96 0.00 7.78 -19.21
N LEU A 97 0.34 7.82 -20.49
CA LEU A 97 0.30 9.04 -21.31
C LEU A 97 -1.11 9.34 -21.82
N SER A 98 -1.82 8.36 -22.31
CA SER A 98 -3.10 8.53 -23.01
C SER A 98 -4.32 8.09 -22.20
N GLY A 99 -4.15 7.34 -21.13
CA GLY A 99 -5.25 6.73 -20.38
C GLY A 99 -5.94 5.56 -21.09
N LYS A 100 -5.41 5.10 -22.23
CA LYS A 100 -5.98 3.97 -22.95
C LYS A 100 -5.71 2.66 -22.21
N GLU A 101 -6.74 1.79 -22.16
CA GLU A 101 -6.60 0.43 -21.66
C GLU A 101 -5.65 -0.37 -22.57
N ILE A 102 -4.66 -1.04 -21.95
CA ILE A 102 -3.71 -1.91 -22.63
C ILE A 102 -4.19 -3.34 -22.47
N TRP A 103 -4.52 -3.75 -21.26
CA TRP A 103 -5.09 -5.04 -20.93
C TRP A 103 -5.87 -4.96 -19.60
N LYS A 104 -6.72 -5.96 -19.41
CA LYS A 104 -7.57 -6.11 -18.23
C LYS A 104 -7.64 -7.59 -17.86
N TYR A 105 -7.50 -7.88 -16.57
CA TYR A 105 -7.65 -9.22 -16.01
C TYR A 105 -8.64 -9.20 -14.85
N LYS A 106 -9.55 -10.16 -14.83
CA LYS A 106 -10.55 -10.33 -13.77
C LYS A 106 -10.47 -11.74 -13.21
N THR A 107 -10.41 -11.85 -11.89
CA THR A 107 -10.53 -13.13 -11.17
C THR A 107 -11.82 -13.15 -10.35
N THR A 108 -12.13 -14.29 -9.76
CA THR A 108 -13.32 -14.44 -8.90
C THR A 108 -13.16 -13.59 -7.65
N ALA A 109 -14.19 -12.82 -7.33
CA ALA A 109 -14.26 -12.06 -6.07
C ALA A 109 -14.96 -12.90 -5.01
N GLU A 110 -14.44 -12.86 -3.77
CA GLU A 110 -15.14 -13.41 -2.61
C GLU A 110 -16.37 -12.55 -2.27
N ALA A 111 -17.47 -13.20 -1.85
CA ALA A 111 -18.71 -12.49 -1.52
C ALA A 111 -18.57 -11.57 -0.27
N THR A 112 -17.63 -11.88 0.61
CA THR A 112 -17.32 -11.09 1.82
C THR A 112 -15.91 -10.56 1.72
N THR A 113 -15.77 -9.28 1.36
CA THR A 113 -14.46 -8.62 1.32
C THR A 113 -14.32 -7.64 2.48
N LEU A 114 -13.19 -7.68 3.17
CA LEU A 114 -12.82 -6.60 4.08
C LEU A 114 -12.67 -5.29 3.31
N VAL A 115 -13.03 -4.19 3.96
CA VAL A 115 -12.78 -2.86 3.41
C VAL A 115 -11.28 -2.65 3.26
N GLY A 116 -10.83 -2.38 2.05
CA GLY A 116 -9.42 -2.18 1.71
C GLY A 116 -8.99 -3.07 0.56
N GLY A 117 -7.71 -3.14 0.32
CA GLY A 117 -7.04 -3.90 -0.71
C GLY A 117 -5.56 -3.54 -0.71
N ALA A 118 -4.77 -4.23 -1.51
CA ALA A 118 -3.35 -3.95 -1.70
C ALA A 118 -3.13 -3.36 -3.10
N SER A 119 -2.38 -2.27 -3.18
CA SER A 119 -1.94 -1.73 -4.47
C SER A 119 -1.01 -2.74 -5.16
N PRO A 120 -1.13 -2.95 -6.47
CA PRO A 120 -0.26 -3.87 -7.19
C PRO A 120 1.19 -3.38 -7.15
N ALA A 121 2.15 -4.30 -7.16
CA ALA A 121 3.56 -3.98 -7.40
C ALA A 121 3.86 -4.07 -8.90
N TYR A 122 4.82 -3.27 -9.36
CA TYR A 122 5.25 -3.29 -10.75
C TYR A 122 6.74 -3.03 -10.87
N SER A 123 7.41 -3.82 -11.69
CA SER A 123 8.79 -3.60 -12.15
C SER A 123 8.80 -3.49 -13.67
N SER A 124 9.18 -2.34 -14.17
CA SER A 124 9.35 -2.12 -15.62
C SER A 124 10.61 -2.79 -16.15
N GLU A 125 11.63 -2.96 -15.31
CA GLU A 125 12.88 -3.64 -15.66
C GLU A 125 12.64 -5.13 -15.94
N GLU A 126 11.85 -5.79 -15.09
CA GLU A 126 11.53 -7.22 -15.23
C GLU A 126 10.29 -7.48 -16.11
N ASP A 127 9.57 -6.43 -16.50
CA ASP A 127 8.26 -6.48 -17.18
C ASP A 127 7.23 -7.32 -16.41
N VAL A 128 7.22 -7.21 -15.08
CA VAL A 128 6.34 -7.99 -14.20
C VAL A 128 5.47 -7.08 -13.35
N ALA A 129 4.18 -7.37 -13.32
CA ALA A 129 3.21 -6.82 -12.38
C ALA A 129 2.76 -7.92 -11.42
N VAL A 130 2.66 -7.59 -10.14
CA VAL A 130 2.17 -8.52 -9.11
C VAL A 130 0.97 -7.90 -8.41
N ALA A 131 -0.16 -8.58 -8.44
CA ALA A 131 -1.39 -8.15 -7.80
C ALA A 131 -1.79 -9.12 -6.69
N ALA A 132 -2.26 -8.55 -5.57
CA ALA A 132 -2.84 -9.27 -4.46
C ALA A 132 -4.37 -9.11 -4.51
N PHE A 133 -5.09 -10.22 -4.50
CA PHE A 133 -6.54 -10.25 -4.63
C PHE A 133 -7.23 -10.52 -3.28
N ASN A 134 -8.49 -10.12 -3.18
CA ASN A 134 -9.28 -10.24 -1.96
C ASN A 134 -9.54 -11.70 -1.52
N ASN A 135 -9.36 -12.65 -2.43
CA ASN A 135 -9.46 -14.08 -2.16
C ASN A 135 -8.16 -14.70 -1.58
N GLY A 136 -7.16 -13.87 -1.25
CA GLY A 136 -5.86 -14.31 -0.73
C GLY A 136 -4.87 -14.76 -1.82
N GLU A 137 -5.24 -14.63 -3.09
CA GLU A 137 -4.37 -14.95 -4.22
C GLU A 137 -3.39 -13.80 -4.50
N LEU A 138 -2.12 -14.14 -4.64
CA LEU A 138 -1.08 -13.31 -5.21
C LEU A 138 -0.79 -13.83 -6.62
N ARG A 139 -0.85 -12.96 -7.62
CA ARG A 139 -0.61 -13.37 -9.01
C ARG A 139 0.32 -12.42 -9.74
N ALA A 140 1.26 -13.00 -10.48
CA ALA A 140 2.13 -12.24 -11.37
C ALA A 140 1.64 -12.30 -12.81
N PHE A 141 1.91 -11.20 -13.52
CA PHE A 141 1.57 -11.02 -14.92
C PHE A 141 2.77 -10.45 -15.67
N LYS A 142 2.91 -10.82 -16.92
CA LYS A 142 3.72 -10.05 -17.83
C LYS A 142 3.08 -8.67 -18.00
N ALA A 143 3.76 -7.63 -17.50
CA ALA A 143 3.15 -6.31 -17.40
C ALA A 143 2.84 -5.68 -18.78
N SER A 144 3.60 -6.02 -19.81
CA SER A 144 3.36 -5.54 -21.18
C SER A 144 2.08 -6.09 -21.83
N THR A 145 1.66 -7.32 -21.48
CA THR A 145 0.58 -8.04 -22.18
C THR A 145 -0.58 -8.49 -21.30
N GLY A 146 -0.42 -8.48 -19.96
CA GLY A 146 -1.40 -9.03 -19.03
C GLY A 146 -1.43 -10.56 -18.96
N THR A 147 -0.47 -11.24 -19.61
CA THR A 147 -0.40 -12.71 -19.58
C THR A 147 -0.03 -13.17 -18.17
N PRO A 148 -0.82 -14.05 -17.52
CA PRO A 148 -0.47 -14.61 -16.22
C PRO A 148 0.84 -15.42 -16.30
N LEU A 149 1.71 -15.25 -15.31
CA LEU A 149 3.00 -15.95 -15.18
C LEU A 149 2.91 -17.05 -14.13
N TRP A 150 2.47 -16.70 -12.93
CA TRP A 150 2.31 -17.62 -11.81
C TRP A 150 1.25 -17.09 -10.83
N SER A 151 0.78 -17.96 -9.95
CA SER A 151 -0.06 -17.58 -8.81
C SER A 151 0.33 -18.37 -7.57
N GLU A 152 0.17 -17.75 -6.39
CA GLU A 152 0.44 -18.29 -5.07
C GLU A 152 -0.69 -17.88 -4.11
N MET A 153 -1.00 -18.75 -3.13
CA MET A 153 -2.01 -18.44 -2.11
C MET A 153 -1.34 -18.06 -0.80
N LEU A 154 -1.65 -16.86 -0.29
CA LEU A 154 -1.19 -16.42 1.03
C LEU A 154 -2.16 -16.88 2.12
N ILE A 155 -2.20 -18.18 2.39
CA ILE A 155 -3.06 -18.80 3.40
C ILE A 155 -2.19 -19.58 4.37
N SER A 156 -2.38 -19.33 5.68
CA SER A 156 -1.73 -20.14 6.71
C SER A 156 -2.39 -21.51 6.79
N PRO A 157 -1.61 -22.62 6.66
CA PRO A 157 -2.15 -23.98 6.76
C PRO A 157 -2.70 -24.34 8.16
N LYS A 158 -2.43 -23.52 9.18
CA LYS A 158 -2.85 -23.77 10.58
C LYS A 158 -4.27 -23.30 10.89
N ARG A 159 -4.92 -22.52 10.03
CA ARG A 159 -6.27 -22.00 10.27
C ARG A 159 -7.34 -22.91 9.66
N THR A 160 -7.85 -23.85 10.44
CA THR A 160 -8.93 -24.76 10.03
C THR A 160 -10.35 -24.28 10.39
N ASN A 161 -10.52 -23.16 11.08
CA ASN A 161 -11.82 -22.67 11.53
C ASN A 161 -12.44 -21.70 10.52
N SER A 162 -13.65 -21.97 10.07
CA SER A 162 -14.41 -21.26 9.04
C SER A 162 -14.72 -19.77 9.33
N LEU A 163 -14.63 -19.31 10.56
CA LEU A 163 -14.80 -17.89 10.94
C LEU A 163 -13.49 -17.08 10.82
N ALA A 164 -12.35 -17.75 10.60
CA ALA A 164 -11.03 -17.12 10.48
C ALA A 164 -10.58 -16.92 9.02
N ASN A 165 -11.42 -17.25 8.04
CA ASN A 165 -11.10 -17.19 6.61
C ASN A 165 -11.18 -15.77 6.01
N ILE A 166 -10.73 -14.76 6.76
CA ILE A 166 -10.47 -13.46 6.15
C ILE A 166 -9.10 -13.57 5.49
N THR A 167 -9.08 -13.95 4.23
CA THR A 167 -7.87 -14.16 3.43
C THR A 167 -7.34 -12.90 2.76
N ALA A 168 -8.01 -11.76 2.96
CA ALA A 168 -7.67 -10.51 2.29
C ALA A 168 -6.22 -10.08 2.55
N ILE A 169 -5.47 -9.90 1.49
CA ILE A 169 -4.14 -9.32 1.52
C ILE A 169 -4.30 -7.80 1.56
N LYS A 170 -3.84 -7.15 2.63
CA LYS A 170 -3.91 -5.69 2.80
C LYS A 170 -2.58 -5.00 2.59
N ALA A 171 -1.48 -5.67 2.95
CA ALA A 171 -0.14 -5.15 2.71
C ALA A 171 0.18 -5.18 1.22
N ASN A 172 0.65 -4.06 0.67
CA ASN A 172 1.06 -4.01 -0.73
C ASN A 172 2.23 -4.98 -0.96
N PRO A 173 2.20 -5.83 -2.00
CA PRO A 173 3.37 -6.60 -2.38
C PRO A 173 4.51 -5.67 -2.79
N ILE A 174 5.74 -6.13 -2.58
CA ILE A 174 6.94 -5.36 -2.90
C ILE A 174 7.79 -6.19 -3.84
N ILE A 175 8.19 -5.61 -4.97
CA ILE A 175 9.20 -6.18 -5.85
C ILE A 175 10.55 -5.53 -5.49
N ASP A 176 11.55 -6.35 -5.21
CA ASP A 176 12.93 -5.91 -4.95
C ASP A 176 13.91 -6.88 -5.63
N GLY A 177 14.47 -6.46 -6.74
CA GLY A 177 15.29 -7.29 -7.62
C GLY A 177 14.51 -8.50 -8.16
N ASP A 178 15.03 -9.68 -7.90
CA ASP A 178 14.47 -10.96 -8.35
C ASP A 178 13.40 -11.55 -7.42
N LYS A 179 12.94 -10.78 -6.42
CA LYS A 179 12.03 -11.26 -5.38
C LYS A 179 10.75 -10.44 -5.26
N VAL A 180 9.68 -11.12 -4.88
CA VAL A 180 8.45 -10.52 -4.39
C VAL A 180 8.32 -10.83 -2.91
N PHE A 181 8.01 -9.80 -2.13
CA PHE A 181 7.63 -9.94 -0.73
C PHE A 181 6.14 -9.63 -0.59
N ALA A 182 5.42 -10.56 0.04
CA ALA A 182 3.99 -10.41 0.25
C ALA A 182 3.64 -10.79 1.69
N ALA A 183 2.75 -10.02 2.28
CA ALA A 183 2.26 -10.24 3.64
C ALA A 183 0.74 -10.18 3.66
N GLY A 184 0.13 -11.03 4.45
CA GLY A 184 -1.32 -11.12 4.63
C GLY A 184 -1.72 -11.10 6.09
N HIS A 185 -3.00 -10.77 6.33
CA HIS A 185 -3.61 -10.82 7.66
C HIS A 185 -3.74 -12.26 8.20
N SER A 186 -3.46 -13.27 7.37
CA SER A 186 -3.52 -14.69 7.73
C SER A 186 -2.22 -15.25 8.34
N ASP A 187 -1.44 -14.39 9.03
CA ASP A 187 -0.17 -14.76 9.69
C ASP A 187 0.89 -15.28 8.70
N VAL A 188 0.89 -14.77 7.48
CA VAL A 188 1.87 -15.18 6.46
C VAL A 188 2.61 -13.98 5.92
N LEU A 189 3.94 -14.01 6.04
CA LEU A 189 4.89 -13.17 5.31
C LEU A 189 5.79 -14.10 4.51
N MET A 190 5.92 -13.90 3.21
CA MET A 190 6.75 -14.74 2.36
C MET A 190 7.57 -13.96 1.36
N ALA A 191 8.71 -14.55 0.97
CA ALA A 191 9.47 -14.17 -0.20
C ALA A 191 9.30 -15.21 -1.29
N ILE A 192 9.07 -14.74 -2.50
CA ILE A 192 8.79 -15.53 -3.70
C ILE A 192 9.77 -15.11 -4.78
N ASP A 193 10.28 -16.05 -5.54
CA ASP A 193 11.05 -15.76 -6.75
C ASP A 193 10.15 -15.09 -7.80
N LEU A 194 10.52 -13.91 -8.25
CA LEU A 194 9.69 -13.06 -9.11
C LEU A 194 9.32 -13.73 -10.44
N ARG A 195 10.22 -14.53 -11.01
CA ARG A 195 10.04 -15.13 -12.34
C ARG A 195 9.28 -16.44 -12.29
N THR A 196 9.55 -17.26 -11.26
CA THR A 196 9.03 -18.64 -11.20
C THR A 196 7.83 -18.81 -10.28
N GLY A 197 7.58 -17.85 -9.38
CA GLY A 197 6.57 -17.98 -8.34
C GLY A 197 6.96 -18.93 -7.20
N LYS A 198 8.18 -19.47 -7.19
CA LYS A 198 8.61 -20.39 -6.14
C LYS A 198 8.84 -19.66 -4.83
N LYS A 199 8.25 -20.20 -3.76
CA LYS A 199 8.49 -19.72 -2.41
C LYS A 199 9.96 -19.91 -2.02
N ILE A 200 10.64 -18.83 -1.62
CA ILE A 200 12.02 -18.83 -1.14
C ILE A 200 12.03 -19.07 0.38
N TRP A 201 11.22 -18.33 1.10
CA TRP A 201 11.01 -18.52 2.54
C TRP A 201 9.63 -18.02 2.97
N GLU A 202 9.19 -18.43 4.16
CA GLU A 202 7.94 -18.03 4.79
C GLU A 202 8.15 -17.84 6.29
N ARG A 203 7.40 -16.88 6.88
CA ARG A 203 7.36 -16.59 8.32
C ARG A 203 5.94 -16.39 8.79
N GLU A 204 5.64 -16.80 10.01
CA GLU A 204 4.38 -16.54 10.69
C GLU A 204 4.40 -15.12 11.26
N ILE A 205 4.01 -14.15 10.44
CA ILE A 205 3.90 -12.74 10.81
C ILE A 205 2.64 -12.18 10.16
N SER A 206 1.68 -11.74 11.00
CA SER A 206 0.50 -11.00 10.56
C SER A 206 0.82 -9.53 10.44
N THR A 207 0.58 -8.95 9.29
CA THR A 207 0.70 -7.51 9.11
C THR A 207 -0.26 -7.01 8.05
N SER A 208 -0.90 -5.89 8.36
CA SER A 208 -1.67 -5.08 7.41
C SER A 208 -0.83 -3.95 6.81
N ASN A 209 0.38 -3.76 7.33
CA ASN A 209 1.30 -2.72 6.89
C ASN A 209 2.23 -3.23 5.80
N GLN A 210 2.58 -2.35 4.88
CA GLN A 210 3.61 -2.64 3.89
C GLN A 210 4.98 -2.73 4.60
N PRO A 211 5.74 -3.84 4.43
CA PRO A 211 7.11 -3.91 4.92
C PRO A 211 8.00 -2.85 4.29
N TRP A 212 9.04 -2.43 5.00
CA TRP A 212 10.06 -1.53 4.46
C TRP A 212 11.35 -2.26 4.18
N ILE A 213 11.87 -2.15 2.96
CA ILE A 213 13.13 -2.79 2.57
C ILE A 213 14.24 -1.75 2.48
N ALA A 214 15.36 -2.03 3.14
CA ALA A 214 16.57 -1.23 3.08
C ALA A 214 17.82 -2.11 3.02
N GLY A 215 18.50 -2.11 1.89
CA GLY A 215 19.67 -2.93 1.65
C GLY A 215 19.39 -4.43 1.82
N LYS A 216 20.02 -5.06 2.81
CA LYS A 216 19.86 -6.50 3.10
C LYS A 216 18.75 -6.80 4.11
N PHE A 217 18.08 -5.77 4.62
CA PHE A 217 17.09 -5.89 5.68
C PHE A 217 15.70 -5.56 5.20
N MET A 218 14.73 -6.21 5.83
CA MET A 218 13.32 -5.92 5.75
C MET A 218 12.82 -5.63 7.17
N TYR A 219 12.04 -4.57 7.30
CA TYR A 219 11.40 -4.17 8.55
C TYR A 219 9.90 -4.36 8.42
N VAL A 220 9.31 -5.09 9.35
CA VAL A 220 7.89 -5.43 9.36
C VAL A 220 7.28 -4.97 10.67
N LEU A 221 6.22 -4.19 10.60
CA LEU A 221 5.41 -3.84 11.77
C LEU A 221 4.17 -4.74 11.78
N SER A 222 4.12 -5.65 12.74
CA SER A 222 3.03 -6.62 12.84
C SER A 222 1.75 -6.00 13.42
N ASP A 223 0.62 -6.68 13.18
CA ASP A 223 -0.68 -6.31 13.76
C ASP A 223 -0.69 -6.49 15.30
N ASN A 224 0.30 -7.18 15.86
CA ASN A 224 0.53 -7.34 17.31
C ASN A 224 1.48 -6.29 17.90
N PHE A 225 1.74 -5.19 17.18
CA PHE A 225 2.61 -4.09 17.61
C PHE A 225 4.08 -4.50 17.81
N GLU A 226 4.55 -5.47 17.05
CA GLU A 226 5.96 -5.87 17.04
C GLU A 226 6.64 -5.34 15.79
N LEU A 227 7.73 -4.59 15.98
CA LEU A 227 8.62 -4.21 14.90
C LEU A 227 9.74 -5.24 14.79
N ILE A 228 9.84 -5.86 13.62
CA ILE A 228 10.70 -7.01 13.37
C ILE A 228 11.66 -6.66 12.24
N ALA A 229 12.96 -6.84 12.46
CA ALA A 229 13.95 -6.78 11.39
C ALA A 229 14.33 -8.18 10.93
N LEU A 230 14.30 -8.39 9.64
CA LEU A 230 14.61 -9.65 8.97
C LEU A 230 15.74 -9.46 7.96
N GLN A 231 16.54 -10.48 7.75
CA GLN A 231 17.35 -10.58 6.53
C GLN A 231 16.41 -10.90 5.36
N LYS A 232 16.32 -10.02 4.35
CA LYS A 232 15.33 -10.16 3.26
C LYS A 232 15.51 -11.43 2.42
N ASP A 233 16.75 -11.92 2.28
CA ASP A 233 17.04 -13.10 1.44
C ASP A 233 16.71 -14.42 2.12
N THR A 234 16.72 -14.48 3.45
CA THR A 234 16.56 -15.72 4.22
C THR A 234 15.35 -15.72 5.14
N GLY A 235 14.74 -14.55 5.35
CA GLY A 235 13.70 -14.35 6.36
C GLY A 235 14.18 -14.56 7.80
N LYS A 236 15.50 -14.63 8.07
CA LYS A 236 16.03 -14.80 9.42
C LYS A 236 15.79 -13.52 10.22
N VAL A 237 15.16 -13.68 11.40
CA VAL A 237 14.98 -12.56 12.34
C VAL A 237 16.32 -12.10 12.87
N VAL A 238 16.58 -10.81 12.78
CA VAL A 238 17.77 -10.16 13.33
C VAL A 238 17.49 -9.61 14.73
N TRP A 239 16.37 -8.92 14.85
CA TRP A 239 15.84 -8.47 16.13
C TRP A 239 14.31 -8.32 16.04
N ASN A 240 13.66 -8.37 17.19
CA ASN A 240 12.23 -8.13 17.38
C ASN A 240 12.04 -7.18 18.57
N LYS A 241 11.18 -6.19 18.43
CA LYS A 241 10.87 -5.21 19.47
C LYS A 241 9.38 -4.94 19.52
N LYS A 242 8.77 -5.22 20.66
CA LYS A 242 7.39 -4.81 20.92
C LYS A 242 7.33 -3.31 21.19
N LEU A 243 6.43 -2.62 20.51
CA LEU A 243 6.17 -1.20 20.77
C LEU A 243 5.46 -1.06 22.13
N PRO A 244 5.72 0.02 22.87
CA PRO A 244 4.94 0.33 24.07
C PRO A 244 3.53 0.75 23.64
N VAL A 245 2.57 -0.09 23.98
CA VAL A 245 1.13 0.15 23.74
C VAL A 245 0.42 0.30 25.08
N PRO A 246 -0.65 1.13 25.18
CA PRO A 246 -1.48 1.20 26.36
C PRO A 246 -2.04 -0.18 26.75
N GLU A 247 -2.30 -0.41 28.04
CA GLU A 247 -2.89 -1.66 28.53
C GLU A 247 -4.25 -1.96 27.86
N HIS A 248 -5.05 -0.90 27.61
CA HIS A 248 -6.30 -0.96 26.87
C HIS A 248 -6.05 -0.51 25.42
N ASN A 249 -5.65 -1.45 24.57
CA ASN A 249 -5.32 -1.20 23.17
C ASN A 249 -6.39 -1.68 22.17
N ALA A 250 -7.60 -1.97 22.65
CA ALA A 250 -8.69 -2.39 21.78
C ALA A 250 -9.02 -1.29 20.76
N GLY A 251 -8.93 -1.63 19.48
CA GLY A 251 -9.15 -0.69 18.37
C GLY A 251 -7.92 0.08 17.89
N LEU A 252 -6.76 -0.03 18.57
CA LEU A 252 -5.51 0.53 18.08
C LEU A 252 -5.00 -0.25 16.85
N SER A 253 -4.40 0.48 15.94
CA SER A 253 -3.69 -0.07 14.79
C SER A 253 -2.25 0.42 14.78
N ALA A 254 -1.34 -0.46 14.36
CA ALA A 254 0.05 -0.11 14.08
C ALA A 254 0.16 0.43 12.64
N ILE A 255 0.98 1.45 12.42
CA ILE A 255 1.10 2.18 11.16
C ILE A 255 2.58 2.37 10.80
N GLY A 256 2.96 1.96 9.61
CA GLY A 256 4.35 1.97 9.13
C GLY A 256 4.94 0.56 9.01
N PRO A 257 6.27 0.36 9.13
CA PRO A 257 7.29 1.38 9.38
C PRO A 257 7.71 2.11 8.12
N VAL A 258 8.31 3.29 8.27
CA VAL A 258 9.06 3.96 7.21
C VAL A 258 10.46 4.30 7.72
N LEU A 259 11.46 4.31 6.85
CA LEU A 259 12.84 4.67 7.23
C LEU A 259 13.13 6.12 6.86
N ALA A 260 13.39 6.96 7.85
CA ALA A 260 13.74 8.37 7.71
C ALA A 260 15.03 8.67 8.46
N ASN A 261 15.99 9.33 7.83
CA ASN A 261 17.22 9.80 8.49
C ASN A 261 17.87 8.78 9.44
N ASN A 262 18.00 7.52 8.98
CA ASN A 262 18.56 6.41 9.76
C ASN A 262 17.74 5.99 11.00
N SER A 263 16.46 6.34 11.03
CA SER A 263 15.51 5.92 12.06
C SER A 263 14.26 5.31 11.40
N LEU A 264 13.79 4.20 11.94
CA LEU A 264 12.48 3.66 11.59
C LEU A 264 11.43 4.47 12.34
N ILE A 265 10.44 4.97 11.61
CA ILE A 265 9.29 5.65 12.16
C ILE A 265 8.12 4.68 12.15
N ALA A 266 7.58 4.40 13.31
CA ALA A 266 6.37 3.60 13.51
C ALA A 266 5.39 4.40 14.34
N ALA A 267 4.12 4.32 13.99
CA ALA A 267 3.06 5.05 14.69
C ALA A 267 1.96 4.11 15.18
N LEU A 268 1.17 4.58 16.13
CA LEU A 268 -0.11 4.01 16.50
C LEU A 268 -1.23 4.92 16.02
N SER A 269 -2.40 4.37 15.79
CA SER A 269 -3.54 5.14 15.29
C SER A 269 -4.06 6.22 16.27
N ASP A 270 -3.66 6.17 17.54
CA ASP A 270 -3.97 7.17 18.56
C ASP A 270 -3.00 8.37 18.60
N GLY A 271 -2.07 8.45 17.67
CA GLY A 271 -1.12 9.56 17.55
C GLY A 271 0.26 9.31 18.18
N HIS A 272 0.49 8.20 18.85
CA HIS A 272 1.83 7.87 19.35
C HIS A 272 2.77 7.51 18.19
N VAL A 273 3.90 8.19 18.08
CA VAL A 273 4.91 7.98 17.05
C VAL A 273 6.27 7.71 17.68
N PHE A 274 6.92 6.65 17.24
CA PHE A 274 8.22 6.19 17.74
C PHE A 274 9.29 6.32 16.66
N ALA A 275 10.44 6.87 17.04
CA ALA A 275 11.67 6.76 16.28
C ALA A 275 12.50 5.59 16.85
N ILE A 276 12.91 4.66 16.00
CA ILE A 276 13.48 3.37 16.41
C ILE A 276 14.77 3.11 15.61
N SER A 277 15.81 2.64 16.30
CA SER A 277 17.06 2.26 15.64
C SER A 277 16.85 1.08 14.67
N PRO A 278 17.17 1.21 13.38
CA PRO A 278 17.08 0.11 12.43
C PRO A 278 18.06 -1.03 12.73
N TYR A 279 19.10 -0.76 13.51
CA TYR A 279 20.16 -1.73 13.83
C TYR A 279 19.84 -2.59 15.04
N THR A 280 19.16 -2.03 16.03
CA THR A 280 18.98 -2.69 17.34
C THR A 280 17.53 -2.79 17.79
N GLY A 281 16.60 -2.09 17.13
CA GLY A 281 15.22 -1.96 17.59
C GLY A 281 15.04 -1.10 18.83
N ALA A 282 16.09 -0.42 19.29
CA ALA A 282 15.99 0.48 20.44
C ALA A 282 15.17 1.73 20.10
N ILE A 283 14.27 2.13 20.99
CA ILE A 283 13.52 3.37 20.86
C ILE A 283 14.50 4.53 21.08
N LEU A 284 14.61 5.40 20.09
CA LEU A 284 15.48 6.59 20.10
C LEU A 284 14.74 7.83 20.61
N GLY A 285 13.41 7.86 20.42
CA GLY A 285 12.55 8.94 20.84
C GLY A 285 11.10 8.64 20.53
N PHE A 286 10.23 9.45 21.08
CA PHE A 286 8.80 9.40 20.72
C PHE A 286 8.20 10.80 20.76
N ILE A 287 7.14 10.99 20.00
CA ILE A 287 6.26 12.15 20.04
C ILE A 287 4.82 11.68 20.12
N ASN A 288 3.95 12.53 20.65
CA ASN A 288 2.52 12.37 20.56
C ASN A 288 1.99 13.44 19.59
N VAL A 289 1.29 12.98 18.57
CA VAL A 289 0.52 13.82 17.65
C VAL A 289 -0.88 13.89 18.24
N ASP A 290 -1.41 15.08 18.47
CA ASP A 290 -2.70 15.27 19.19
C ASP A 290 -3.94 14.83 18.36
N ASP A 291 -3.71 14.08 17.26
CA ASP A 291 -4.75 13.61 16.36
C ASP A 291 -4.55 12.13 16.00
N GLU A 292 -5.64 11.47 15.62
CA GLU A 292 -5.59 10.10 15.12
C GLU A 292 -4.91 10.02 13.76
N ILE A 293 -3.91 9.13 13.65
CA ILE A 293 -3.18 8.86 12.40
C ILE A 293 -3.86 7.69 11.68
N GLY A 294 -4.22 7.87 10.42
CA GLY A 294 -4.90 6.82 9.62
C GLY A 294 -4.03 6.17 8.54
N LEU A 295 -2.93 6.80 8.14
CA LEU A 295 -2.08 6.37 7.03
C LEU A 295 -0.61 6.35 7.42
N SER A 296 0.15 5.46 6.75
CA SER A 296 1.61 5.47 6.88
C SER A 296 2.18 6.84 6.52
N PRO A 297 3.15 7.35 7.32
CA PRO A 297 3.76 8.65 7.03
C PRO A 297 4.50 8.62 5.70
N VAL A 298 4.60 9.79 5.08
CA VAL A 298 5.36 10.02 3.86
C VAL A 298 6.59 10.84 4.20
N ILE A 299 7.70 10.54 3.54
CA ILE A 299 8.95 11.27 3.70
C ILE A 299 9.23 12.05 2.44
N ALA A 300 9.45 13.36 2.58
CA ALA A 300 9.84 14.25 1.49
C ALA A 300 10.88 15.26 1.98
N ASP A 301 12.02 15.35 1.30
CA ASP A 301 13.11 16.30 1.59
C ASP A 301 13.51 16.37 3.08
N GLY A 302 13.58 15.22 3.75
CA GLY A 302 13.94 15.12 5.17
C GLY A 302 12.82 15.51 6.14
N VAL A 303 11.61 15.74 5.65
CA VAL A 303 10.40 16.00 6.43
C VAL A 303 9.54 14.73 6.49
N VAL A 304 9.09 14.36 7.67
CA VAL A 304 8.11 13.29 7.88
C VAL A 304 6.72 13.92 7.95
N ILE A 305 5.81 13.45 7.09
CA ILE A 305 4.46 14.00 6.98
C ILE A 305 3.47 12.93 7.41
N PHE A 306 2.68 13.23 8.43
CA PHE A 306 1.54 12.41 8.87
C PHE A 306 0.24 12.96 8.30
N THR A 307 -0.67 12.06 7.97
CA THR A 307 -2.04 12.40 7.59
C THR A 307 -2.97 11.92 8.68
N THR A 308 -3.75 12.85 9.25
CA THR A 308 -4.73 12.53 10.28
C THR A 308 -6.04 12.00 9.69
N ASN A 309 -6.91 11.43 10.52
CA ASN A 309 -8.24 10.98 10.10
C ASN A 309 -9.14 12.15 9.67
N ASP A 310 -8.87 13.35 10.17
CA ASP A 310 -9.57 14.60 9.79
C ASP A 310 -9.01 15.23 8.50
N ALA A 311 -8.04 14.53 7.86
CA ALA A 311 -7.36 14.95 6.64
C ALA A 311 -6.43 16.16 6.82
N ASP A 312 -5.95 16.40 8.02
CA ASP A 312 -4.87 17.35 8.28
C ASP A 312 -3.51 16.75 7.94
N LEU A 313 -2.57 17.60 7.56
CA LEU A 313 -1.18 17.24 7.28
C LEU A 313 -0.27 17.84 8.33
N LEU A 314 0.42 16.99 9.07
CA LEU A 314 1.36 17.39 10.13
C LEU A 314 2.77 17.04 9.67
N ALA A 315 3.65 18.05 9.58
CA ALA A 315 5.00 17.92 9.06
C ALA A 315 6.03 18.13 10.18
N TYR A 316 6.93 17.16 10.32
CA TYR A 316 8.03 17.17 11.31
C TYR A 316 9.38 17.05 10.59
N LYS A 317 10.35 17.87 11.04
CA LYS A 317 11.69 17.93 10.44
C LYS A 317 12.76 17.42 11.40
#